data_7626d45f349f34c7707e5fd056f63e07
#
_entry.id   7626d45f349f34c7707e5fd056f63e07
#
_cell.length_a   1.000
_cell.length_b   1.000
_cell.length_c   1.000
_cell.angle_alpha   90.00
_cell.angle_beta   90.00
_cell.angle_gamma   90.00
#
_symmetry.space_group_name_H-M   'P 1'
#
loop_
_entity.id
_entity.type
_entity.pdbx_description
1 polymer ?
#
loop_
_entity_poly.entity_id
_entity_poly.type
_entity_poly.pdbx_seq_one_letter_code
_entity_poly.pdbx_strand_id
1 'polypeptide(L)'
;MNDDSSSYKVLSFDVGIKNLAYCKIEFSKETKTIIRIEEWGLINLKSDPWIPDHNEKRCMAEVRSGAVCGNCSNSWIIKDGARKELCRIHSKNCDKTSSEYYPYELRDLSCACGEKSRKFHTKISESMIRIFGYCNKCAKKTTEQLTKICDYMKSDDTKLYTNLYDGLNAIKIEDVNEVVIENQPALKNPRMKSIQMFIYSFFFIGGKNGRLRDLSQVAFFSATKKLNPTSIVEDILKKNKKITNEEPAEKEEEPLSEYKAYKKRKNDSIFIVSCVLDEMDEWKRFFLSHPKKDDLADSLLQGIAQYCKQ
;
A
#
# COMPACT_ATOMS: atom_id res chain seq x y z
N MET A 1 14.65 10.55 -35.99
CA MET A 1 13.57 11.11 -35.16
C MET A 1 14.23 11.52 -33.88
N ASN A 2 14.46 12.81 -33.69
CA ASN A 2 15.07 13.34 -32.46
C ASN A 2 14.02 13.27 -31.36
N ASP A 3 14.15 12.28 -30.48
CA ASP A 3 13.32 12.16 -29.27
C ASP A 3 13.99 13.00 -28.18
N ASP A 4 13.85 14.30 -28.32
CA ASP A 4 14.36 15.31 -27.40
C ASP A 4 13.29 15.62 -26.36
N SER A 5 12.73 14.55 -25.73
CA SER A 5 11.86 14.76 -24.60
C SER A 5 12.68 15.37 -23.47
N SER A 6 12.37 16.60 -23.08
CA SER A 6 13.03 17.34 -21.99
C SER A 6 12.81 16.69 -20.62
N SER A 7 12.02 15.61 -20.55
CA SER A 7 11.68 14.91 -19.33
C SER A 7 12.14 13.44 -19.32
N TYR A 8 12.17 12.86 -18.11
CA TYR A 8 12.52 11.47 -17.86
C TYR A 8 11.58 10.89 -16.81
N LYS A 9 10.97 9.74 -17.11
CA LYS A 9 9.95 9.14 -16.26
C LYS A 9 10.44 7.86 -15.60
N VAL A 10 10.36 7.83 -14.29
CA VAL A 10 10.72 6.67 -13.44
C VAL A 10 9.47 6.10 -12.81
N LEU A 11 9.26 4.80 -12.97
CA LEU A 11 8.24 4.04 -12.25
C LEU A 11 8.91 3.17 -11.19
N SER A 12 8.64 3.44 -9.93
CA SER A 12 9.26 2.80 -8.79
C SER A 12 8.28 1.89 -8.03
N PHE A 13 8.75 0.71 -7.59
CA PHE A 13 7.98 -0.28 -6.84
C PHE A 13 8.64 -0.62 -5.50
N ASP A 14 7.92 -0.37 -4.39
CA ASP A 14 8.22 -0.92 -3.07
C ASP A 14 7.46 -2.23 -2.89
N VAL A 15 8.20 -3.37 -2.82
CA VAL A 15 7.61 -4.70 -2.96
C VAL A 15 6.95 -5.17 -1.69
N GLY A 16 5.65 -5.39 -1.72
CA GLY A 16 4.85 -5.93 -0.63
C GLY A 16 3.73 -6.85 -1.13
N ILE A 17 3.33 -7.83 -0.31
CA ILE A 17 2.25 -8.77 -0.68
C ILE A 17 0.87 -8.12 -0.50
N LYS A 18 0.65 -7.40 0.60
CA LYS A 18 -0.63 -6.70 0.86
C LYS A 18 -0.61 -5.28 0.31
N ASN A 19 0.54 -4.64 0.32
CA ASN A 19 0.72 -3.26 -0.11
C ASN A 19 1.94 -3.24 -1.04
N LEU A 20 1.72 -3.53 -2.31
CA LEU A 20 2.72 -3.25 -3.34
C LEU A 20 2.57 -1.77 -3.69
N ALA A 21 3.47 -0.93 -3.18
CA ALA A 21 3.43 0.48 -3.47
C ALA A 21 4.13 0.78 -4.81
N TYR A 22 3.59 1.75 -5.54
CA TYR A 22 4.22 2.23 -6.76
C TYR A 22 4.11 3.76 -6.87
N CYS A 23 5.07 4.36 -7.56
CA CYS A 23 5.08 5.78 -7.85
C CYS A 23 5.68 6.04 -9.23
N LYS A 24 4.94 6.74 -10.11
CA LYS A 24 5.40 7.20 -11.41
C LYS A 24 5.72 8.68 -11.32
N ILE A 25 6.99 9.03 -11.55
CA ILE A 25 7.52 10.38 -11.34
C ILE A 25 8.12 10.87 -12.64
N GLU A 26 7.79 12.09 -13.02
CA GLU A 26 8.41 12.79 -14.15
C GLU A 26 9.45 13.80 -13.65
N PHE A 27 10.64 13.72 -14.19
CA PHE A 27 11.78 14.60 -13.88
C PHE A 27 12.18 15.45 -15.07
N SER A 28 12.64 16.65 -14.83
CA SER A 28 13.32 17.47 -15.85
C SER A 28 14.75 17.00 -16.02
N LYS A 29 15.15 16.70 -17.28
CA LYS A 29 16.54 16.37 -17.62
C LYS A 29 17.48 17.57 -17.46
N GLU A 30 16.96 18.78 -17.68
CA GLU A 30 17.73 20.02 -17.62
C GLU A 30 17.99 20.46 -16.18
N THR A 31 16.91 20.61 -15.39
CA THR A 31 17.00 21.16 -14.03
C THR A 31 17.25 20.10 -12.97
N LYS A 32 17.17 18.81 -13.33
CA LYS A 32 17.28 17.67 -12.40
C LYS A 32 16.30 17.74 -11.24
N THR A 33 15.10 18.29 -11.48
CA THR A 33 14.04 18.45 -10.48
C THR A 33 12.83 17.59 -10.82
N ILE A 34 11.96 17.37 -9.82
CA ILE A 34 10.67 16.72 -10.02
C ILE A 34 9.76 17.71 -10.75
N ILE A 35 9.20 17.31 -11.90
CA ILE A 35 8.17 18.06 -12.60
C ILE A 35 6.82 17.76 -11.97
N ARG A 36 6.48 16.46 -11.83
CA ARG A 36 5.21 16.01 -11.25
C ARG A 36 5.25 14.54 -10.87
N ILE A 37 4.34 14.15 -10.00
CA ILE A 37 3.94 12.76 -9.78
C ILE A 37 2.75 12.49 -10.70
N GLU A 38 2.86 11.50 -11.60
CA GLU A 38 1.78 11.16 -12.53
C GLU A 38 0.80 10.14 -11.94
N GLU A 39 1.35 9.11 -11.28
CA GLU A 39 0.56 8.08 -10.61
C GLU A 39 1.24 7.65 -9.32
N TRP A 40 0.47 7.43 -8.28
CA TRP A 40 0.97 6.98 -7.00
C TRP A 40 -0.09 6.19 -6.25
N GLY A 41 0.25 4.99 -5.79
CA GLY A 41 -0.76 4.17 -5.14
C GLY A 41 -0.24 2.85 -4.58
N LEU A 42 -1.20 2.04 -4.15
CA LEU A 42 -0.97 0.69 -3.63
C LEU A 42 -1.80 -0.33 -4.42
N ILE A 43 -1.17 -1.45 -4.77
CA ILE A 43 -1.83 -2.64 -5.29
C ILE A 43 -1.93 -3.66 -4.17
N ASN A 44 -3.16 -4.06 -3.81
CA ASN A 44 -3.38 -5.11 -2.83
C ASN A 44 -3.41 -6.49 -3.51
N LEU A 45 -2.31 -7.22 -3.48
CA LEU A 45 -2.20 -8.53 -4.12
C LEU A 45 -3.05 -9.63 -3.44
N LYS A 46 -3.53 -9.35 -2.22
CA LYS A 46 -4.48 -10.21 -1.50
C LYS A 46 -5.93 -9.75 -1.62
N SER A 47 -6.21 -8.77 -2.48
CA SER A 47 -7.58 -8.32 -2.68
C SER A 47 -8.44 -9.48 -3.16
N ASP A 48 -9.62 -9.58 -2.59
CA ASP A 48 -10.67 -10.46 -3.06
C ASP A 48 -11.74 -9.57 -3.66
N PRO A 49 -12.15 -9.77 -4.92
CA PRO A 49 -13.23 -8.98 -5.50
C PRO A 49 -14.54 -9.08 -4.69
N TRP A 50 -14.65 -10.13 -3.87
CA TRP A 50 -15.79 -10.36 -2.98
C TRP A 50 -15.68 -9.63 -1.62
N ILE A 51 -14.49 -9.16 -1.23
CA ILE A 51 -14.25 -8.42 0.01
C ILE A 51 -13.72 -7.04 -0.38
N PRO A 52 -14.54 -5.99 -0.32
CA PRO A 52 -14.10 -4.64 -0.67
C PRO A 52 -12.83 -4.24 0.08
N ASP A 53 -11.91 -3.60 -0.59
CA ASP A 53 -10.72 -3.07 0.09
C ASP A 53 -11.17 -2.05 1.15
N HIS A 54 -10.80 -2.31 2.41
CA HIS A 54 -11.19 -1.48 3.55
C HIS A 54 -10.17 -0.39 3.87
N ASN A 55 -9.05 -0.32 3.14
CA ASN A 55 -8.00 0.65 3.43
C ASN A 55 -8.47 2.10 3.25
N GLU A 56 -9.43 2.32 2.35
CA GLU A 56 -10.05 3.63 2.11
C GLU A 56 -11.21 3.95 3.04
N LYS A 57 -11.75 2.95 3.74
CA LYS A 57 -12.90 3.13 4.61
C LYS A 57 -12.49 3.69 5.97
N ARG A 58 -13.23 4.68 6.45
CA ARG A 58 -12.96 5.38 7.70
C ARG A 58 -14.03 5.09 8.72
N CYS A 59 -13.63 4.93 9.98
CA CYS A 59 -14.52 4.71 11.10
C CYS A 59 -15.47 5.89 11.29
N MET A 60 -16.76 5.63 11.27
CA MET A 60 -17.84 6.60 11.40
C MET A 60 -18.36 6.74 12.84
N ALA A 61 -17.73 6.08 13.82
CA ALA A 61 -18.12 6.19 15.23
C ALA A 61 -17.73 7.57 15.77
N GLU A 62 -18.61 8.15 16.56
CA GLU A 62 -18.34 9.37 17.31
C GLU A 62 -17.43 9.08 18.50
N VAL A 63 -16.48 9.95 18.76
CA VAL A 63 -15.64 9.94 19.97
C VAL A 63 -16.24 10.89 21.01
N ARG A 64 -15.74 10.84 22.25
CA ARG A 64 -16.27 11.61 23.38
C ARG A 64 -16.37 13.13 23.15
N SER A 65 -15.58 13.67 22.23
CA SER A 65 -15.63 15.09 21.85
C SER A 65 -16.73 15.43 20.84
N GLY A 66 -17.54 14.46 20.40
CA GLY A 66 -18.52 14.63 19.33
C GLY A 66 -17.96 14.57 17.92
N ALA A 67 -16.63 14.47 17.76
CA ALA A 67 -16.00 14.31 16.46
C ALA A 67 -16.09 12.89 15.93
N VAL A 68 -16.00 12.72 14.60
CA VAL A 68 -15.92 11.37 13.98
C VAL A 68 -14.52 10.81 14.16
N CYS A 69 -14.41 9.52 14.48
CA CYS A 69 -13.15 8.84 14.76
C CYS A 69 -12.13 8.87 13.62
N GLY A 70 -12.55 8.68 12.37
CA GLY A 70 -11.70 8.75 11.18
C GLY A 70 -10.58 7.71 11.05
N ASN A 71 -10.37 6.80 12.01
CA ASN A 71 -9.40 5.71 11.91
C ASN A 71 -9.79 4.72 10.81
N CYS A 72 -8.80 3.98 10.24
CA CYS A 72 -9.09 2.91 9.29
C CYS A 72 -10.07 1.90 9.85
N SER A 73 -11.10 1.57 9.06
CA SER A 73 -12.08 0.55 9.41
C SER A 73 -11.48 -0.84 9.31
N ASN A 74 -11.90 -1.74 10.21
CA ASN A 74 -11.64 -3.18 10.11
C ASN A 74 -12.91 -4.01 10.05
N SER A 75 -14.06 -3.37 10.17
CA SER A 75 -15.38 -3.98 10.10
C SER A 75 -16.43 -2.91 9.80
N TRP A 76 -17.62 -3.36 9.46
CA TRP A 76 -18.78 -2.51 9.36
C TRP A 76 -20.00 -3.22 9.96
N ILE A 77 -20.99 -2.44 10.37
CA ILE A 77 -22.28 -2.92 10.87
C ILE A 77 -23.42 -2.30 10.05
N ILE A 78 -24.55 -2.98 10.02
CA ILE A 78 -25.82 -2.36 9.63
C ILE A 78 -26.49 -1.87 10.92
N LYS A 79 -26.76 -0.58 10.99
CA LYS A 79 -27.53 0.02 12.09
C LYS A 79 -28.57 0.96 11.50
N ASP A 80 -29.82 0.76 11.90
CA ASP A 80 -30.95 1.55 11.38
C ASP A 80 -31.06 1.55 9.85
N GLY A 81 -30.78 0.38 9.22
CA GLY A 81 -30.74 0.20 7.77
C GLY A 81 -29.56 0.84 7.05
N ALA A 82 -28.65 1.52 7.73
CA ALA A 82 -27.49 2.17 7.16
C ALA A 82 -26.19 1.43 7.52
N ARG A 83 -25.25 1.40 6.58
CA ARG A 83 -23.91 0.87 6.79
C ARG A 83 -23.06 1.87 7.59
N LYS A 84 -22.47 1.41 8.69
CA LYS A 84 -21.53 2.18 9.52
C LYS A 84 -20.18 1.48 9.60
N GLU A 85 -19.15 2.18 9.19
CA GLU A 85 -17.76 1.71 9.25
C GLU A 85 -17.20 1.82 10.66
N LEU A 86 -16.48 0.79 11.11
CA LEU A 86 -15.92 0.74 12.46
C LEU A 86 -14.44 0.35 12.44
N CYS A 87 -13.61 1.07 13.19
CA CYS A 87 -12.24 0.65 13.46
C CYS A 87 -12.19 -0.44 14.54
N ARG A 88 -11.00 -1.02 14.73
CA ARG A 88 -10.79 -2.11 15.71
C ARG A 88 -11.16 -1.74 17.14
N ILE A 89 -11.04 -0.46 17.51
CA ILE A 89 -11.41 0.02 18.86
C ILE A 89 -12.94 0.04 19.00
N HIS A 90 -13.63 0.68 18.05
CA HIS A 90 -15.08 0.84 18.12
C HIS A 90 -15.86 -0.44 17.85
N SER A 91 -15.29 -1.38 17.09
CA SER A 91 -15.90 -2.70 16.87
C SER A 91 -15.83 -3.65 18.08
N LYS A 92 -15.05 -3.33 19.13
CA LYS A 92 -14.96 -4.17 20.33
C LYS A 92 -16.28 -4.31 21.08
N ASN A 93 -17.11 -3.27 21.05
CA ASN A 93 -18.38 -3.21 21.76
C ASN A 93 -19.57 -3.70 20.91
N CYS A 94 -19.32 -4.18 19.68
CA CYS A 94 -20.36 -4.71 18.82
C CYS A 94 -20.55 -6.21 19.07
N ASP A 95 -21.80 -6.66 18.95
CA ASP A 95 -22.08 -8.10 18.92
C ASP A 95 -21.54 -8.71 17.62
N LYS A 96 -20.41 -9.39 17.72
CA LYS A 96 -19.72 -10.02 16.60
C LYS A 96 -20.40 -11.29 16.08
N THR A 97 -21.41 -11.77 16.80
CA THR A 97 -22.22 -12.92 16.40
C THR A 97 -23.46 -12.50 15.60
N SER A 98 -23.79 -11.21 15.65
CA SER A 98 -24.91 -10.64 14.92
C SER A 98 -24.74 -10.81 13.40
N SER A 99 -25.84 -11.11 12.73
CA SER A 99 -25.90 -11.12 11.25
C SER A 99 -25.70 -9.73 10.60
N GLU A 100 -25.63 -8.70 11.44
CA GLU A 100 -25.42 -7.31 11.02
C GLU A 100 -23.98 -6.83 11.23
N TYR A 101 -23.09 -7.69 11.75
CA TYR A 101 -21.66 -7.42 11.91
C TYR A 101 -20.84 -8.10 10.81
N TYR A 102 -20.00 -7.34 10.12
CA TYR A 102 -19.21 -7.79 8.99
C TYR A 102 -17.73 -7.38 9.16
N PRO A 103 -16.86 -8.31 9.59
CA PRO A 103 -15.43 -8.03 9.61
C PRO A 103 -14.83 -8.02 8.19
N TYR A 104 -13.90 -7.13 7.92
CA TYR A 104 -13.15 -7.13 6.66
C TYR A 104 -12.13 -8.29 6.56
N GLU A 105 -11.64 -8.75 7.70
CA GLU A 105 -10.74 -9.89 7.73
C GLU A 105 -11.47 -11.15 8.19
N LEU A 106 -11.49 -12.19 7.35
CA LEU A 106 -12.18 -13.44 7.67
C LEU A 106 -11.67 -14.11 8.97
N ARG A 107 -10.43 -13.82 9.38
CA ARG A 107 -9.89 -14.30 10.66
C ARG A 107 -10.63 -13.77 11.90
N ASP A 108 -11.30 -12.63 11.74
CA ASP A 108 -12.05 -11.97 12.82
C ASP A 108 -13.54 -12.33 12.79
N LEU A 109 -13.93 -13.20 11.83
CA LEU A 109 -15.30 -13.66 11.70
C LEU A 109 -15.68 -14.59 12.85
N SER A 110 -16.83 -14.34 13.47
CA SER A 110 -17.40 -15.18 14.52
C SER A 110 -18.54 -16.03 13.98
N CYS A 111 -18.70 -17.23 14.52
CA CYS A 111 -19.87 -18.06 14.28
C CYS A 111 -21.07 -17.52 15.07
N ALA A 112 -22.28 -17.72 14.61
CA ALA A 112 -23.51 -17.35 15.32
C ALA A 112 -23.62 -17.94 16.76
N CYS A 113 -22.87 -19.00 17.07
CA CYS A 113 -22.80 -19.56 18.42
C CYS A 113 -21.74 -18.88 19.32
N GLY A 114 -21.07 -17.81 18.88
CA GLY A 114 -20.03 -17.10 19.62
C GLY A 114 -18.60 -17.62 19.43
N GLU A 115 -18.44 -18.85 18.92
CA GLU A 115 -17.13 -19.45 18.69
C GLU A 115 -16.42 -18.81 17.48
N LYS A 116 -15.08 -18.85 17.49
CA LYS A 116 -14.27 -18.41 16.35
C LYS A 116 -14.59 -19.25 15.12
N SER A 117 -14.85 -18.59 13.98
CA SER A 117 -15.11 -19.28 12.73
C SER A 117 -13.86 -19.94 12.16
N ARG A 118 -14.05 -21.13 11.57
CA ARG A 118 -13.02 -21.89 10.85
C ARG A 118 -13.36 -22.04 9.37
N LYS A 119 -14.62 -21.87 9.04
CA LYS A 119 -15.18 -21.93 7.70
C LYS A 119 -16.13 -20.76 7.50
N PHE A 120 -16.41 -20.43 6.25
CA PHE A 120 -17.39 -19.42 5.90
C PHE A 120 -18.18 -19.80 4.66
N HIS A 121 -19.33 -19.16 4.52
CA HIS A 121 -20.18 -19.19 3.33
C HIS A 121 -20.51 -17.76 2.94
N THR A 122 -20.58 -17.49 1.64
CA THR A 122 -20.92 -16.17 1.10
C THR A 122 -22.25 -16.23 0.39
N LYS A 123 -23.21 -15.39 0.82
CA LYS A 123 -24.48 -15.17 0.10
C LYS A 123 -24.39 -13.85 -0.65
N ILE A 124 -24.65 -13.89 -1.95
CA ILE A 124 -24.68 -12.73 -2.83
C ILE A 124 -26.13 -12.40 -3.10
N SER A 125 -26.53 -11.16 -2.86
CA SER A 125 -27.80 -10.57 -3.31
C SER A 125 -27.48 -9.36 -4.20
N GLU A 126 -28.46 -8.88 -4.96
CA GLU A 126 -28.28 -7.79 -5.94
C GLU A 126 -27.57 -6.52 -5.39
N SER A 127 -27.68 -6.28 -4.10
CA SER A 127 -27.13 -5.07 -3.45
C SER A 127 -26.08 -5.36 -2.38
N MET A 128 -25.85 -6.62 -1.99
CA MET A 128 -25.01 -6.91 -0.82
C MET A 128 -24.40 -8.32 -0.83
N ILE A 129 -23.15 -8.40 -0.42
CA ILE A 129 -22.47 -9.66 -0.14
C ILE A 129 -22.49 -9.89 1.38
N ARG A 130 -23.06 -11.00 1.80
CA ARG A 130 -23.10 -11.42 3.22
C ARG A 130 -22.18 -12.60 3.43
N ILE A 131 -21.31 -12.51 4.47
CA ILE A 131 -20.37 -13.56 4.84
C ILE A 131 -20.80 -14.14 6.19
N PHE A 132 -21.07 -15.45 6.19
CA PHE A 132 -21.50 -16.17 7.39
C PHE A 132 -20.36 -17.06 7.87
N GLY A 133 -19.98 -16.90 9.13
CA GLY A 133 -18.93 -17.69 9.75
C GLY A 133 -19.46 -18.95 10.44
N TYR A 134 -18.70 -20.04 10.35
CA TYR A 134 -19.04 -21.32 10.96
C TYR A 134 -17.86 -21.89 11.75
N CYS A 135 -18.05 -22.21 13.02
CA CYS A 135 -17.12 -23.04 13.77
C CYS A 135 -17.22 -24.51 13.32
N ASN A 136 -16.28 -25.36 13.76
CA ASN A 136 -16.28 -26.77 13.33
C ASN A 136 -17.55 -27.56 13.72
N LYS A 137 -18.20 -27.19 14.85
CA LYS A 137 -19.45 -27.84 15.31
C LYS A 137 -20.63 -27.44 14.44
N CYS A 138 -20.81 -26.13 14.19
CA CYS A 138 -21.91 -25.60 13.39
C CYS A 138 -21.77 -25.95 11.90
N ALA A 139 -20.55 -26.04 11.39
CA ALA A 139 -20.27 -26.46 10.03
C ALA A 139 -20.76 -27.88 9.68
N LYS A 140 -20.90 -28.77 10.67
CA LYS A 140 -21.45 -30.12 10.46
C LYS A 140 -22.97 -30.15 10.35
N LYS A 141 -23.64 -29.07 10.75
CA LYS A 141 -25.10 -28.98 10.80
C LYS A 141 -25.72 -28.23 9.61
N THR A 142 -24.89 -27.65 8.77
CA THR A 142 -25.35 -26.89 7.60
C THR A 142 -25.19 -27.68 6.33
N THR A 143 -26.10 -27.48 5.37
CA THR A 143 -26.01 -28.04 4.01
C THR A 143 -25.28 -27.08 3.05
N GLU A 144 -24.91 -25.89 3.50
CA GLU A 144 -24.22 -24.89 2.68
C GLU A 144 -22.80 -25.35 2.34
N GLN A 145 -22.36 -25.03 1.12
CA GLN A 145 -20.98 -25.25 0.72
C GLN A 145 -20.07 -24.28 1.47
N LEU A 146 -19.16 -24.82 2.28
CA LEU A 146 -18.32 -24.03 3.16
C LEU A 146 -16.86 -24.02 2.68
N THR A 147 -16.27 -22.83 2.65
CA THR A 147 -14.83 -22.61 2.40
C THR A 147 -14.08 -22.51 3.73
N LYS A 148 -12.92 -23.17 3.85
CA LYS A 148 -12.07 -23.04 5.04
C LYS A 148 -11.38 -21.70 5.06
N ILE A 149 -11.45 -20.98 6.21
CA ILE A 149 -10.77 -19.69 6.38
C ILE A 149 -9.25 -19.84 6.22
N CYS A 150 -8.66 -20.94 6.70
CA CYS A 150 -7.21 -21.16 6.56
C CYS A 150 -6.78 -21.37 5.09
N ASP A 151 -7.61 -22.02 4.29
CA ASP A 151 -7.32 -22.24 2.88
C ASP A 151 -7.49 -20.95 2.08
N TYR A 152 -8.47 -20.14 2.45
CA TYR A 152 -8.63 -18.78 1.92
C TYR A 152 -7.45 -17.86 2.30
N MET A 153 -6.97 -17.96 3.54
CA MET A 153 -5.82 -17.17 4.03
C MET A 153 -4.48 -17.67 3.49
N LYS A 154 -4.39 -18.92 3.07
CA LYS A 154 -3.30 -19.41 2.23
C LYS A 154 -3.55 -18.80 0.85
N SER A 155 -2.83 -17.72 0.55
CA SER A 155 -2.92 -17.11 -0.77
C SER A 155 -2.72 -18.21 -1.82
N ASP A 156 -3.73 -18.46 -2.63
CA ASP A 156 -3.59 -19.14 -3.90
C ASP A 156 -2.58 -18.33 -4.71
N ASP A 157 -1.47 -18.92 -5.07
CA ASP A 157 -0.41 -18.22 -5.80
C ASP A 157 -0.94 -17.75 -7.15
N THR A 158 -1.84 -18.52 -7.78
CA THR A 158 -2.52 -18.12 -9.02
C THR A 158 -3.25 -16.78 -8.84
N LYS A 159 -4.06 -16.68 -7.79
CA LYS A 159 -4.80 -15.45 -7.49
C LYS A 159 -3.89 -14.27 -7.19
N LEU A 160 -2.83 -14.51 -6.42
CA LEU A 160 -1.84 -13.47 -6.10
C LEU A 160 -1.20 -12.91 -7.37
N TYR A 161 -0.78 -13.78 -8.29
CA TYR A 161 -0.16 -13.36 -9.54
C TYR A 161 -1.16 -12.80 -10.56
N THR A 162 -2.43 -13.24 -10.55
CA THR A 162 -3.49 -12.61 -11.31
C THR A 162 -3.70 -11.16 -10.85
N ASN A 163 -3.88 -10.95 -9.53
CA ASN A 163 -4.02 -9.60 -8.97
C ASN A 163 -2.80 -8.72 -9.26
N LEU A 164 -1.59 -9.29 -9.23
CA LEU A 164 -0.38 -8.58 -9.60
C LEU A 164 -0.38 -8.17 -11.07
N TYR A 165 -0.71 -9.11 -11.97
CA TYR A 165 -0.79 -8.84 -13.40
C TYR A 165 -1.84 -7.78 -13.73
N ASP A 166 -3.03 -7.89 -13.17
CA ASP A 166 -4.11 -6.93 -13.37
C ASP A 166 -3.73 -5.54 -12.82
N GLY A 167 -3.13 -5.50 -11.62
CA GLY A 167 -2.66 -4.27 -11.02
C GLY A 167 -1.57 -3.58 -11.85
N LEU A 168 -0.61 -4.33 -12.40
CA LEU A 168 0.43 -3.77 -13.26
C LEU A 168 -0.13 -3.25 -14.59
N ASN A 169 -1.15 -3.93 -15.16
CA ASN A 169 -1.80 -3.46 -16.38
C ASN A 169 -2.70 -2.23 -16.16
N ALA A 170 -3.12 -1.95 -14.93
CA ALA A 170 -3.90 -0.75 -14.60
C ALA A 170 -3.05 0.53 -14.53
N ILE A 171 -1.72 0.41 -14.37
CA ILE A 171 -0.80 1.55 -14.37
C ILE A 171 -0.56 2.00 -15.83
N LYS A 172 -0.53 3.31 -16.06
CA LYS A 172 -0.14 3.87 -17.36
C LYS A 172 1.37 3.80 -17.54
N ILE A 173 1.84 2.85 -18.32
CA ILE A 173 3.25 2.47 -18.43
C ILE A 173 3.91 2.81 -19.77
N GLU A 174 3.15 3.31 -20.75
CA GLU A 174 3.58 3.41 -22.16
C GLU A 174 4.78 4.33 -22.37
N ASP A 175 4.93 5.35 -21.54
CA ASP A 175 5.94 6.40 -21.65
C ASP A 175 6.99 6.38 -20.53
N VAL A 176 7.13 5.23 -19.85
CA VAL A 176 8.12 5.05 -18.77
C VAL A 176 9.51 4.79 -19.35
N ASN A 177 10.50 5.57 -18.90
CA ASN A 177 11.89 5.40 -19.31
C ASN A 177 12.66 4.39 -18.46
N GLU A 178 12.36 4.32 -17.16
CA GLU A 178 13.02 3.42 -16.23
C GLU A 178 12.04 2.83 -15.21
N VAL A 179 12.20 1.54 -14.94
CA VAL A 179 11.49 0.84 -13.86
C VAL A 179 12.47 0.46 -12.77
N VAL A 180 12.12 0.81 -11.53
CA VAL A 180 12.95 0.55 -10.34
C VAL A 180 12.18 -0.31 -9.36
N ILE A 181 12.75 -1.43 -8.96
CA ILE A 181 12.09 -2.41 -8.09
C ILE A 181 12.95 -2.61 -6.84
N GLU A 182 12.32 -2.52 -5.66
CA GLU A 182 13.04 -2.83 -4.42
C GLU A 182 13.64 -4.23 -4.44
N ASN A 183 14.92 -4.35 -4.09
CA ASN A 183 15.59 -5.64 -4.04
C ASN A 183 15.24 -6.40 -2.77
N GLN A 184 14.52 -7.50 -2.91
CA GLN A 184 14.10 -8.34 -1.80
C GLN A 184 15.13 -9.44 -1.49
N PRO A 185 15.43 -9.69 -0.20
CA PRO A 185 16.32 -10.75 0.20
C PRO A 185 15.69 -12.13 -0.08
N ALA A 186 16.38 -12.97 -0.83
CA ALA A 186 15.85 -14.28 -1.26
C ALA A 186 15.53 -15.23 -0.10
N LEU A 187 16.38 -15.23 0.94
CA LEU A 187 16.25 -16.20 2.05
C LEU A 187 15.23 -15.79 3.11
N LYS A 188 15.03 -14.47 3.34
CA LYS A 188 14.11 -13.98 4.38
C LYS A 188 12.64 -14.08 3.96
N ASN A 189 12.34 -13.81 2.69
CA ASN A 189 10.99 -13.84 2.17
C ASN A 189 10.95 -14.27 0.70
N PRO A 190 11.01 -15.58 0.41
CA PRO A 190 11.04 -16.11 -0.97
C PRO A 190 9.84 -15.64 -1.81
N ARG A 191 8.67 -15.49 -1.20
CA ARG A 191 7.46 -15.03 -1.91
C ARG A 191 7.57 -13.58 -2.37
N MET A 192 8.10 -12.68 -1.55
CA MET A 192 8.37 -11.30 -1.99
C MET A 192 9.43 -11.26 -3.10
N LYS A 193 10.43 -12.14 -3.04
CA LYS A 193 11.39 -12.30 -4.13
C LYS A 193 10.74 -12.76 -5.42
N SER A 194 9.78 -13.67 -5.37
CA SER A 194 9.03 -14.13 -6.55
C SER A 194 8.18 -12.99 -7.14
N ILE A 195 7.52 -12.19 -6.31
CA ILE A 195 6.77 -10.99 -6.75
C ILE A 195 7.72 -10.00 -7.44
N GLN A 196 8.86 -9.70 -6.83
CA GLN A 196 9.90 -8.86 -7.43
C GLN A 196 10.30 -9.35 -8.80
N MET A 197 10.57 -10.65 -8.95
CA MET A 197 10.97 -11.24 -10.23
C MET A 197 9.84 -11.24 -11.25
N PHE A 198 8.59 -11.38 -10.83
CA PHE A 198 7.44 -11.26 -11.72
C PHE A 198 7.33 -9.83 -12.29
N ILE A 199 7.44 -8.79 -11.43
CA ILE A 199 7.44 -7.39 -11.84
C ILE A 199 8.59 -7.16 -12.84
N TYR A 200 9.80 -7.61 -12.52
CA TYR A 200 10.94 -7.52 -13.41
C TYR A 200 10.66 -8.14 -14.78
N SER A 201 10.16 -9.39 -14.80
CA SER A 201 9.87 -10.09 -16.05
C SER A 201 8.77 -9.42 -16.86
N PHE A 202 7.74 -8.89 -16.21
CA PHE A 202 6.65 -8.17 -16.88
C PHE A 202 7.17 -6.96 -17.68
N PHE A 203 8.01 -6.13 -17.06
CA PHE A 203 8.57 -4.95 -17.72
C PHE A 203 9.67 -5.32 -18.70
N PHE A 204 10.54 -6.27 -18.38
CA PHE A 204 11.60 -6.73 -19.28
C PHE A 204 11.02 -7.30 -20.58
N ILE A 205 10.02 -8.15 -20.50
CA ILE A 205 9.33 -8.74 -21.67
C ILE A 205 8.58 -7.64 -22.43
N GLY A 206 7.89 -6.74 -21.73
CA GLY A 206 7.17 -5.62 -22.33
C GLY A 206 8.09 -4.70 -23.15
N GLY A 207 9.27 -4.40 -22.62
CA GLY A 207 10.29 -3.63 -23.34
C GLY A 207 10.82 -4.37 -24.58
N LYS A 208 11.13 -5.66 -24.45
CA LYS A 208 11.63 -6.48 -25.58
C LYS A 208 10.61 -6.66 -26.71
N ASN A 209 9.33 -6.76 -26.37
CA ASN A 209 8.25 -6.91 -27.35
C ASN A 209 7.78 -5.58 -27.97
N GLY A 210 8.44 -4.46 -27.66
CA GLY A 210 8.09 -3.13 -28.16
C GLY A 210 6.80 -2.53 -27.61
N ARG A 211 6.19 -3.16 -26.58
CA ARG A 211 5.03 -2.61 -25.88
C ARG A 211 5.40 -1.37 -25.06
N LEU A 212 6.64 -1.34 -24.55
CA LEU A 212 7.22 -0.25 -23.77
C LEU A 212 8.40 0.31 -24.54
N ARG A 213 8.13 1.18 -25.50
CA ARG A 213 9.15 1.67 -26.48
C ARG A 213 10.21 2.54 -25.82
N ASP A 214 9.82 3.33 -24.81
CA ASP A 214 10.68 4.30 -24.14
C ASP A 214 11.44 3.69 -22.95
N LEU A 215 11.14 2.43 -22.59
CA LEU A 215 11.78 1.75 -21.48
C LEU A 215 13.24 1.39 -21.80
N SER A 216 14.17 2.12 -21.19
CA SER A 216 15.61 1.90 -21.34
C SER A 216 16.15 0.83 -20.39
N GLN A 217 15.64 0.79 -19.14
CA GLN A 217 16.11 -0.20 -18.17
C GLN A 217 15.08 -0.59 -17.12
N VAL A 218 15.28 -1.80 -16.55
CA VAL A 218 14.62 -2.27 -15.33
C VAL A 218 15.71 -2.58 -14.30
N ALA A 219 15.72 -1.85 -13.19
CA ALA A 219 16.77 -1.90 -12.17
C ALA A 219 16.27 -2.41 -10.82
N PHE A 220 17.17 -3.05 -10.05
CA PHE A 220 16.92 -3.35 -8.64
C PHE A 220 17.55 -2.30 -7.74
N PHE A 221 16.80 -1.88 -6.74
CA PHE A 221 17.21 -0.86 -5.77
C PHE A 221 17.34 -1.43 -4.36
N SER A 222 18.44 -1.14 -3.68
CA SER A 222 18.63 -1.57 -2.29
C SER A 222 17.79 -0.74 -1.32
N ALA A 223 16.98 -1.40 -0.49
CA ALA A 223 16.16 -0.76 0.54
C ALA A 223 16.96 0.16 1.48
N THR A 224 18.23 -0.16 1.74
CA THR A 224 19.12 0.63 2.63
C THR A 224 19.48 2.00 2.04
N LYS A 225 19.31 2.20 0.74
CA LYS A 225 19.69 3.44 0.05
C LYS A 225 18.53 4.43 -0.12
N LYS A 226 17.31 4.08 0.27
CA LYS A 226 16.12 4.94 0.11
C LYS A 226 16.21 6.27 0.86
N LEU A 227 16.83 6.26 2.04
CA LEU A 227 17.01 7.44 2.91
C LEU A 227 18.37 8.12 2.76
N ASN A 228 19.23 7.64 1.83
CA ASN A 228 20.46 8.36 1.57
C ASN A 228 20.10 9.75 1.01
N PRO A 229 20.70 10.80 1.57
CA PRO A 229 20.47 12.15 1.06
C PRO A 229 20.77 12.19 -0.44
N THR A 230 19.81 12.68 -1.21
CA THR A 230 19.98 12.95 -2.64
C THR A 230 19.99 14.45 -2.85
N SER A 231 20.60 14.95 -3.90
CA SER A 231 20.65 16.38 -4.19
C SER A 231 19.24 17.01 -4.15
N ILE A 232 18.26 16.34 -4.76
CA ILE A 232 16.85 16.81 -4.77
C ILE A 232 16.29 16.90 -3.34
N VAL A 233 16.48 15.87 -2.52
CA VAL A 233 15.97 15.83 -1.14
C VAL A 233 16.70 16.86 -0.26
N GLU A 234 18.02 16.98 -0.41
CA GLU A 234 18.79 17.97 0.33
C GLU A 234 18.37 19.41 0.02
N ASP A 235 18.13 19.73 -1.25
CA ASP A 235 17.70 21.06 -1.66
C ASP A 235 16.29 21.41 -1.13
N ILE A 236 15.39 20.42 -1.14
CA ILE A 236 14.04 20.57 -0.55
C ILE A 236 14.14 20.80 0.96
N LEU A 237 14.95 20.00 1.67
CA LEU A 237 15.12 20.14 3.12
C LEU A 237 15.81 21.45 3.50
N LYS A 238 16.77 21.94 2.70
CA LYS A 238 17.40 23.27 2.90
C LYS A 238 16.39 24.42 2.72
N LYS A 239 15.52 24.35 1.71
CA LYS A 239 14.42 25.31 1.53
C LYS A 239 13.52 25.35 2.76
N ASN A 240 13.09 24.18 3.27
CA ASN A 240 12.19 24.09 4.41
C ASN A 240 12.83 24.56 5.72
N LYS A 241 14.12 24.29 5.97
CA LYS A 241 14.85 24.82 7.15
C LYS A 241 14.97 26.34 7.14
N LYS A 242 15.11 26.96 5.97
CA LYS A 242 15.11 28.44 5.88
C LYS A 242 13.77 29.07 6.26
N ILE A 243 12.67 28.33 6.14
CA ILE A 243 11.32 28.80 6.50
C ILE A 243 11.06 28.64 8.01
N THR A 244 11.62 27.61 8.65
CA THR A 244 11.32 27.29 10.06
C THR A 244 12.25 27.92 11.08
N ASN A 245 13.37 28.53 10.69
CA ASN A 245 14.36 29.17 11.58
C ASN A 245 14.86 28.27 12.74
N GLU A 246 14.81 26.96 12.62
CA GLU A 246 15.25 26.03 13.66
C GLU A 246 16.72 25.64 13.46
N GLU A 247 17.57 26.03 14.42
CA GLU A 247 18.93 25.51 14.53
C GLU A 247 18.92 24.02 14.95
N PRO A 248 19.77 23.19 14.39
CA PRO A 248 19.85 21.77 14.77
C PRO A 248 20.42 21.65 16.19
N ALA A 249 19.63 21.17 17.13
CA ALA A 249 20.15 20.74 18.42
C ALA A 249 20.98 19.47 18.22
N GLU A 250 22.29 19.60 18.31
CA GLU A 250 23.22 18.46 18.42
C GLU A 250 22.93 17.71 19.72
N LYS A 251 22.21 16.59 19.62
CA LYS A 251 22.09 15.62 20.71
C LYS A 251 22.89 14.38 20.33
N GLU A 252 23.89 14.06 21.15
CA GLU A 252 24.50 12.72 21.13
C GLU A 252 23.40 11.67 21.33
N GLU A 253 23.11 10.91 20.28
CA GLU A 253 22.06 9.85 20.33
C GLU A 253 22.71 8.56 20.83
N GLU A 254 22.24 8.04 21.97
CA GLU A 254 22.53 6.66 22.39
C GLU A 254 22.12 5.64 21.30
N PRO A 255 22.82 4.50 21.17
CA PRO A 255 22.49 3.49 20.17
C PRO A 255 21.07 2.97 20.36
N LEU A 256 20.23 3.26 19.38
CA LEU A 256 18.81 2.86 19.37
C LEU A 256 18.66 1.34 19.19
N SER A 257 17.72 0.71 19.91
CA SER A 257 17.35 -0.68 19.60
C SER A 257 16.89 -0.80 18.14
N GLU A 258 17.07 -1.97 17.51
CA GLU A 258 16.68 -2.23 16.10
C GLU A 258 15.24 -1.80 15.80
N TYR A 259 14.31 -2.02 16.73
CA TYR A 259 12.91 -1.61 16.59
C TYR A 259 12.75 -0.09 16.60
N LYS A 260 13.44 0.62 17.49
CA LYS A 260 13.41 2.09 17.54
C LYS A 260 14.04 2.70 16.29
N ALA A 261 15.17 2.15 15.83
CA ALA A 261 15.82 2.56 14.58
C ALA A 261 14.92 2.33 13.35
N TYR A 262 14.21 1.22 13.29
CA TYR A 262 13.23 0.95 12.24
C TYR A 262 12.07 1.96 12.26
N LYS A 263 11.51 2.25 13.44
CA LYS A 263 10.43 3.22 13.59
C LYS A 263 10.87 4.65 13.24
N LYS A 264 12.11 5.02 13.63
CA LYS A 264 12.71 6.32 13.26
C LYS A 264 12.78 6.44 11.75
N ARG A 265 13.38 5.46 11.04
CA ARG A 265 13.47 5.47 9.57
C ARG A 265 12.13 5.65 8.88
N LYS A 266 11.07 4.99 9.37
CA LYS A 266 9.71 5.17 8.81
C LYS A 266 9.17 6.57 9.02
N ASN A 267 9.39 7.15 10.18
CA ASN A 267 8.97 8.54 10.44
C ASN A 267 9.76 9.53 9.59
N ASP A 268 11.06 9.29 9.43
CA ASP A 268 11.93 10.13 8.59
C ASP A 268 11.49 10.09 7.12
N SER A 269 11.18 8.90 6.56
CA SER A 269 10.64 8.80 5.20
C SER A 269 9.35 9.59 5.03
N ILE A 270 8.41 9.46 5.98
CA ILE A 270 7.13 10.19 5.95
C ILE A 270 7.35 11.71 6.02
N PHE A 271 8.27 12.15 6.87
CA PHE A 271 8.61 13.56 7.01
C PHE A 271 9.22 14.13 5.72
N ILE A 272 10.24 13.45 5.17
CA ILE A 272 10.89 13.87 3.93
C ILE A 272 9.87 13.98 2.79
N VAL A 273 9.01 12.96 2.63
CA VAL A 273 7.97 12.98 1.59
C VAL A 273 6.97 14.12 1.82
N SER A 274 6.60 14.41 3.05
CA SER A 274 5.73 15.55 3.34
C SER A 274 6.34 16.87 2.86
N CYS A 275 7.68 17.04 3.03
CA CYS A 275 8.41 18.21 2.52
C CYS A 275 8.50 18.22 0.98
N VAL A 276 8.71 17.05 0.35
CA VAL A 276 8.71 16.94 -1.13
C VAL A 276 7.37 17.37 -1.73
N LEU A 277 6.28 17.11 -1.01
CA LEU A 277 4.92 17.40 -1.47
C LEU A 277 4.42 18.81 -1.12
N ASP A 278 5.24 19.68 -0.53
CA ASP A 278 4.77 21.01 -0.07
C ASP A 278 4.17 21.87 -1.19
N GLU A 279 4.67 21.72 -2.41
CA GLU A 279 4.16 22.44 -3.60
C GLU A 279 3.16 21.58 -4.43
N MET A 280 2.73 20.41 -3.92
CA MET A 280 1.86 19.43 -4.61
C MET A 280 0.61 19.12 -3.78
N ASP A 281 -0.30 20.07 -3.62
CA ASP A 281 -1.44 19.99 -2.70
C ASP A 281 -2.32 18.74 -2.85
N GLU A 282 -2.57 18.28 -4.08
CA GLU A 282 -3.38 17.09 -4.33
C GLU A 282 -2.69 15.83 -3.79
N TRP A 283 -1.42 15.63 -4.13
CA TRP A 283 -0.63 14.49 -3.68
C TRP A 283 -0.35 14.55 -2.18
N LYS A 284 -0.16 15.75 -1.62
CA LYS A 284 -0.02 15.93 -0.18
C LYS A 284 -1.28 15.51 0.57
N ARG A 285 -2.46 15.91 0.11
CA ARG A 285 -3.75 15.47 0.70
C ARG A 285 -3.93 13.96 0.57
N PHE A 286 -3.67 13.39 -0.60
CA PHE A 286 -3.70 11.93 -0.82
C PHE A 286 -2.78 11.22 0.17
N PHE A 287 -1.50 11.59 0.25
CA PHE A 287 -0.51 10.99 1.13
C PHE A 287 -0.89 11.07 2.59
N LEU A 288 -1.28 12.27 3.08
CA LEU A 288 -1.63 12.48 4.48
C LEU A 288 -2.90 11.73 4.90
N SER A 289 -3.83 11.53 4.00
CA SER A 289 -5.06 10.76 4.27
C SER A 289 -4.83 9.25 4.23
N HIS A 290 -3.75 8.77 3.60
CA HIS A 290 -3.56 7.34 3.38
C HIS A 290 -3.07 6.62 4.66
N PRO A 291 -3.60 5.41 4.97
CA PRO A 291 -3.24 4.65 6.18
C PRO A 291 -1.82 4.06 6.13
N LYS A 292 -1.27 3.86 4.93
CA LYS A 292 0.04 3.25 4.67
C LYS A 292 1.00 4.25 4.04
N LYS A 293 1.26 5.34 4.77
CA LYS A 293 2.17 6.41 4.35
C LYS A 293 3.61 5.92 4.17
N ASP A 294 4.04 4.97 5.00
CA ASP A 294 5.37 4.39 4.96
C ASP A 294 5.66 3.68 3.63
N ASP A 295 4.74 2.82 3.17
CA ASP A 295 4.92 2.08 1.92
C ASP A 295 4.87 3.04 0.70
N LEU A 296 3.98 4.04 0.73
CA LEU A 296 3.93 5.10 -0.28
C LEU A 296 5.22 5.94 -0.29
N ALA A 297 5.70 6.36 0.88
CA ALA A 297 6.93 7.15 1.00
C ALA A 297 8.13 6.40 0.42
N ASP A 298 8.24 5.11 0.71
CA ASP A 298 9.33 4.28 0.24
C ASP A 298 9.36 4.17 -1.29
N SER A 299 8.19 4.05 -1.96
CA SER A 299 8.11 4.01 -3.42
C SER A 299 8.52 5.35 -4.06
N LEU A 300 8.11 6.49 -3.50
CA LEU A 300 8.49 7.81 -4.00
C LEU A 300 10.00 8.07 -3.82
N LEU A 301 10.53 7.89 -2.61
CA LEU A 301 11.95 8.14 -2.31
C LEU A 301 12.89 7.25 -3.11
N GLN A 302 12.49 6.00 -3.35
CA GLN A 302 13.25 5.07 -4.20
C GLN A 302 13.36 5.59 -5.65
N GLY A 303 12.26 6.10 -6.22
CA GLY A 303 12.26 6.69 -7.56
C GLY A 303 13.16 7.92 -7.65
N ILE A 304 13.09 8.83 -6.68
CA ILE A 304 13.96 10.00 -6.58
C ILE A 304 15.42 9.58 -6.47
N ALA A 305 15.73 8.67 -5.53
CA ALA A 305 17.10 8.24 -5.29
C ALA A 305 17.72 7.49 -6.49
N GLN A 306 16.92 6.82 -7.30
CA GLN A 306 17.40 6.17 -8.52
C GLN A 306 17.70 7.21 -9.59
N TYR A 307 16.81 8.18 -9.81
CA TYR A 307 17.05 9.24 -10.78
C TYR A 307 18.31 10.05 -10.47
N CYS A 308 18.57 10.37 -9.21
CA CYS A 308 19.77 11.11 -8.79
C CYS A 308 21.09 10.35 -8.96
N LYS A 309 21.07 9.06 -9.36
CA LYS A 309 22.30 8.30 -9.69
C LYS A 309 22.72 8.47 -11.15
N GLN A 310 21.84 9.02 -11.99
CA GLN A 310 22.12 9.33 -13.40
C GLN A 310 22.80 10.70 -13.51
#